data_6a6230e9de24752d5af6731644c80b55
#
_entry.id   6a6230e9de24752d5af6731644c80b55
#
_cell.length_a   1.000
_cell.length_b   1.000
_cell.length_c   1.000
_cell.angle_alpha   90.00
_cell.angle_beta   90.00
_cell.angle_gamma   90.00
#
_symmetry.space_group_name_H-M   'P 1'
#
loop_
_entity.id
_entity.type
_entity.pdbx_description
1 polymer ?
#
loop_
_entity_poly.entity_id
_entity_poly.type
_entity_poly.pdbx_seq_one_letter_code
_entity_poly.pdbx_strand_id
1 'polypeptide(L)'
;MYLPVNLEKHWAIDVEGDPIPSTRIWCLVAVNCASRETVKLTGYDEIKNFIDEKKSEGCKFVGHNIIGYDAPTLNRIIGTRLTIGDLVDTMVLSMVYSPSFSGGHSLANWGSKLNMAKGEFNDFSRYSDEMMRYCLQDTLICREIFIRIVRRMRDLNFTEMGLEIEHRAWSLIQTQRKNGFAFNKEEAEVLFATLRAAE
;
A
#
# COMPACT_ATOMS: atom_id res chain seq x y z
N MET A 1 -1.01 -13.71 10.40
CA MET A 1 -1.48 -14.93 9.72
C MET A 1 -2.10 -14.54 8.38
N TYR A 2 -1.61 -15.09 7.30
CA TYR A 2 -2.07 -14.76 5.94
C TYR A 2 -2.93 -15.87 5.34
N LEU A 3 -2.77 -17.13 5.79
CA LEU A 3 -3.47 -18.30 5.29
C LEU A 3 -3.76 -19.32 6.43
N PRO A 4 -4.98 -19.84 6.59
CA PRO A 4 -6.22 -19.44 5.93
C PRO A 4 -6.68 -18.05 6.37
N VAL A 5 -7.26 -17.28 5.45
CA VAL A 5 -7.63 -15.88 5.70
C VAL A 5 -9.08 -15.79 6.19
N ASN A 6 -9.28 -15.23 7.37
CA ASN A 6 -10.60 -14.75 7.77
C ASN A 6 -10.85 -13.36 7.17
N LEU A 7 -11.56 -13.31 6.05
CA LEU A 7 -11.80 -12.06 5.33
C LEU A 7 -12.59 -11.02 6.15
N GLU A 8 -13.37 -11.43 7.16
CA GLU A 8 -14.10 -10.51 8.05
C GLU A 8 -13.16 -9.66 8.89
N LYS A 9 -11.97 -10.22 9.20
CA LYS A 9 -10.91 -9.53 9.97
C LYS A 9 -9.91 -8.79 9.08
N HIS A 10 -10.23 -8.56 7.81
CA HIS A 10 -9.38 -7.82 6.87
C HIS A 10 -10.14 -6.65 6.28
N TRP A 11 -9.53 -5.46 6.38
CA TRP A 11 -10.03 -4.23 5.83
C TRP A 11 -9.05 -3.71 4.78
N ALA A 12 -9.48 -3.66 3.53
CA ALA A 12 -8.72 -2.94 2.50
C ALA A 12 -8.83 -1.44 2.79
N ILE A 13 -7.70 -0.75 2.78
CA ILE A 13 -7.64 0.69 3.00
C ILE A 13 -6.76 1.37 1.94
N ASP A 14 -7.08 2.62 1.68
CA ASP A 14 -6.29 3.53 0.87
C ASP A 14 -6.41 4.94 1.43
N VAL A 15 -5.38 5.78 1.30
CA VAL A 15 -5.37 7.16 1.79
C VAL A 15 -4.94 8.12 0.71
N GLU A 16 -5.61 9.28 0.66
CA GLU A 16 -5.21 10.39 -0.19
C GLU A 16 -4.72 11.57 0.66
N GLY A 17 -3.62 12.17 0.22
CA GLY A 17 -2.99 13.31 0.87
C GLY A 17 -2.53 14.36 -0.13
N ASP A 18 -1.90 15.41 0.38
CA ASP A 18 -1.19 16.38 -0.44
C ASP A 18 0.03 15.73 -1.14
N PRO A 19 0.67 16.42 -2.13
CA PRO A 19 1.79 15.84 -2.88
C PRO A 19 2.93 15.30 -2.00
N ILE A 20 3.55 14.23 -2.47
CA ILE A 20 4.64 13.53 -1.74
C ILE A 20 5.89 14.41 -1.61
N PRO A 21 6.49 14.51 -0.41
CA PRO A 21 6.13 13.82 0.84
C PRO A 21 4.91 14.45 1.53
N SER A 22 3.83 13.70 1.62
CA SER A 22 2.55 14.21 2.15
C SER A 22 2.70 14.78 3.56
N THR A 23 2.17 15.97 3.79
CA THR A 23 2.10 16.63 5.11
C THR A 23 0.70 16.60 5.70
N ARG A 24 -0.28 16.25 4.87
CA ARG A 24 -1.70 16.23 5.22
C ARG A 24 -2.38 15.02 4.58
N ILE A 25 -3.36 14.46 5.26
CA ILE A 25 -4.27 13.45 4.74
C ILE A 25 -5.63 14.11 4.50
N TRP A 26 -6.18 13.90 3.31
CA TRP A 26 -7.49 14.43 2.90
C TRP A 26 -8.62 13.47 3.23
N CYS A 27 -8.40 12.18 2.94
CA CYS A 27 -9.38 11.15 3.23
C CYS A 27 -8.73 9.77 3.37
N LEU A 28 -9.49 8.87 4.00
CA LEU A 28 -9.25 7.43 4.02
C LEU A 28 -10.53 6.73 3.61
N VAL A 29 -10.41 5.73 2.75
CA VAL A 29 -11.47 4.78 2.48
C VAL A 29 -11.07 3.42 3.02
N ALA A 30 -12.02 2.74 3.69
CA ALA A 30 -11.85 1.39 4.17
C ALA A 30 -13.00 0.50 3.67
N VAL A 31 -12.68 -0.70 3.18
CA VAL A 31 -13.66 -1.67 2.69
C VAL A 31 -13.39 -3.02 3.35
N ASN A 32 -14.38 -3.57 4.06
CA ASN A 32 -14.26 -4.90 4.63
C ASN A 32 -14.15 -5.96 3.53
N CYS A 33 -13.17 -6.85 3.66
CA CYS A 33 -12.87 -7.83 2.61
C CYS A 33 -13.96 -8.89 2.44
N ALA A 34 -14.76 -9.20 3.47
CA ALA A 34 -15.87 -10.13 3.41
C ALA A 34 -17.19 -9.43 3.02
N SER A 35 -17.69 -8.56 3.88
CA SER A 35 -19.02 -7.94 3.77
C SER A 35 -19.13 -6.88 2.68
N ARG A 36 -18.01 -6.28 2.25
CA ARG A 36 -17.95 -5.06 1.42
C ARG A 36 -18.49 -3.80 2.11
N GLU A 37 -18.71 -3.88 3.41
CA GLU A 37 -18.96 -2.66 4.19
C GLU A 37 -17.90 -1.60 3.86
N THR A 38 -18.35 -0.39 3.59
CA THR A 38 -17.49 0.70 3.13
C THR A 38 -17.59 1.87 4.10
N VAL A 39 -16.44 2.32 4.59
CA VAL A 39 -16.29 3.47 5.48
C VAL A 39 -15.48 4.53 4.76
N LYS A 40 -15.93 5.79 4.79
CA LYS A 40 -15.28 6.95 4.17
C LYS A 40 -15.04 8.00 5.25
N LEU A 41 -13.80 8.39 5.45
CA LEU A 41 -13.38 9.24 6.56
C LEU A 41 -12.55 10.42 6.03
N THR A 42 -12.77 11.61 6.61
CA THR A 42 -12.01 12.82 6.31
C THR A 42 -11.42 13.48 7.56
N GLY A 43 -12.00 13.22 8.72
CA GLY A 43 -11.51 13.73 10.00
C GLY A 43 -10.35 12.89 10.57
N TYR A 44 -9.31 13.53 11.10
CA TYR A 44 -8.15 12.82 11.68
C TYR A 44 -8.54 11.96 12.88
N ASP A 45 -9.40 12.47 13.75
CA ASP A 45 -9.88 11.71 14.92
C ASP A 45 -10.75 10.53 14.48
N GLU A 46 -11.58 10.70 13.45
CA GLU A 46 -12.40 9.64 12.88
C GLU A 46 -11.53 8.51 12.30
N ILE A 47 -10.50 8.88 11.52
CA ILE A 47 -9.55 7.93 10.94
C ILE A 47 -8.80 7.20 12.06
N LYS A 48 -8.30 7.93 13.05
CA LYS A 48 -7.58 7.35 14.18
C LYS A 48 -8.45 6.38 14.96
N ASN A 49 -9.66 6.79 15.31
CA ASN A 49 -10.60 5.98 16.08
C ASN A 49 -10.97 4.69 15.32
N PHE A 50 -11.23 4.78 14.02
CA PHE A 50 -11.50 3.63 13.18
C PHE A 50 -10.33 2.64 13.16
N ILE A 51 -9.11 3.13 12.95
CA ILE A 51 -7.91 2.28 12.92
C ILE A 51 -7.67 1.63 14.29
N ASP A 52 -7.76 2.38 15.39
CA ASP A 52 -7.53 1.88 16.74
C ASP A 52 -8.61 0.85 17.13
N GLU A 53 -9.89 1.10 16.79
CA GLU A 53 -11.00 0.17 17.00
C GLU A 53 -10.76 -1.14 16.26
N LYS A 54 -10.55 -1.10 14.94
CA LYS A 54 -10.36 -2.31 14.12
C LYS A 54 -9.09 -3.06 14.52
N LYS A 55 -8.04 -2.36 14.91
CA LYS A 55 -6.83 -2.96 15.47
C LYS A 55 -7.12 -3.69 16.79
N SER A 56 -7.90 -3.09 17.70
CA SER A 56 -8.31 -3.71 18.97
C SER A 56 -9.16 -4.96 18.77
N GLU A 57 -9.92 -5.03 17.69
CA GLU A 57 -10.68 -6.20 17.27
C GLU A 57 -9.82 -7.31 16.63
N GLY A 58 -8.50 -7.09 16.50
CA GLY A 58 -7.56 -8.01 15.86
C GLY A 58 -7.66 -8.02 14.33
N CYS A 59 -8.22 -6.97 13.72
CA CYS A 59 -8.25 -6.84 12.28
C CYS A 59 -6.88 -6.51 11.68
N LYS A 60 -6.70 -6.82 10.40
CA LYS A 60 -5.54 -6.47 9.58
C LYS A 60 -5.95 -5.46 8.52
N PHE A 61 -5.02 -4.56 8.19
CA PHE A 61 -5.21 -3.57 7.15
C PHE A 61 -4.47 -3.99 5.88
N VAL A 62 -5.23 -4.08 4.80
CA VAL A 62 -4.75 -4.50 3.48
C VAL A 62 -4.60 -3.25 2.62
N GLY A 63 -3.43 -3.01 2.05
CA GLY A 63 -3.19 -1.89 1.14
C GLY A 63 -2.23 -2.27 0.02
N HIS A 64 -2.17 -1.46 -1.02
CA HIS A 64 -1.22 -1.65 -2.12
C HIS A 64 0.00 -0.77 -1.92
N ASN A 65 1.14 -1.35 -1.57
CA ASN A 65 2.32 -0.64 -1.06
C ASN A 65 2.07 0.07 0.29
N ILE A 66 1.17 -0.47 1.10
CA ILE A 66 0.78 0.10 2.39
C ILE A 66 1.96 0.25 3.35
N ILE A 67 2.95 -0.66 3.27
CA ILE A 67 4.17 -0.61 4.07
C ILE A 67 5.06 0.57 3.65
N GLY A 68 5.05 0.91 2.36
CA GLY A 68 5.88 1.98 1.81
C GLY A 68 5.26 3.37 1.94
N TYR A 69 3.93 3.48 1.98
CA TYR A 69 3.27 4.78 1.93
C TYR A 69 2.18 4.99 3.00
N ASP A 70 1.07 4.23 2.96
CA ASP A 70 -0.12 4.53 3.77
C ASP A 70 0.17 4.44 5.27
N ALA A 71 0.71 3.31 5.73
CA ALA A 71 0.95 3.10 7.15
C ALA A 71 2.00 4.07 7.74
N PRO A 72 3.15 4.34 7.11
CA PRO A 72 4.06 5.40 7.56
C PRO A 72 3.43 6.78 7.58
N THR A 73 2.58 7.10 6.60
CA THR A 73 1.89 8.39 6.50
C THR A 73 0.85 8.55 7.59
N LEU A 74 0.00 7.53 7.81
CA LEU A 74 -0.97 7.48 8.91
C LEU A 74 -0.29 7.59 10.28
N ASN A 75 0.79 6.84 10.49
CA ASN A 75 1.55 6.89 11.75
C ASN A 75 2.14 8.27 12.01
N ARG A 76 2.72 8.91 10.99
CA ARG A 76 3.38 10.21 11.11
C ARG A 76 2.40 11.36 11.29
N ILE A 77 1.29 11.37 10.54
CA ILE A 77 0.36 12.52 10.50
C ILE A 77 -0.74 12.38 11.54
N ILE A 78 -1.26 11.17 11.74
CA ILE A 78 -2.44 10.90 12.59
C ILE A 78 -2.04 10.22 13.91
N GLY A 79 -0.89 9.53 13.97
CA GLY A 79 -0.43 8.84 15.18
C GLY A 79 -1.13 7.50 15.42
N THR A 80 -1.44 6.74 14.35
CA THR A 80 -2.18 5.47 14.42
C THR A 80 -1.40 4.29 14.99
N ARG A 81 -0.08 4.35 15.07
CA ARG A 81 0.81 3.29 15.61
C ARG A 81 0.63 1.92 14.94
N LEU A 82 0.39 1.92 13.62
CA LEU A 82 0.37 0.69 12.84
C LEU A 82 1.77 0.06 12.79
N THR A 83 1.84 -1.25 12.97
CA THR A 83 3.07 -2.05 12.91
C THR A 83 2.99 -3.00 11.73
N ILE A 84 4.12 -3.58 11.32
CA ILE A 84 4.14 -4.59 10.25
C ILE A 84 3.20 -5.77 10.53
N GLY A 85 2.98 -6.11 11.80
CA GLY A 85 2.05 -7.15 12.23
C GLY A 85 0.58 -6.82 11.97
N ASP A 86 0.24 -5.54 11.77
CA ASP A 86 -1.13 -5.08 11.49
C ASP A 86 -1.43 -5.02 9.99
N LEU A 87 -0.42 -5.20 9.12
CA LEU A 87 -0.49 -4.88 7.69
C LEU A 87 -0.44 -6.12 6.81
N VAL A 88 -1.11 -6.04 5.66
CA VAL A 88 -0.97 -6.95 4.51
C VAL A 88 -0.76 -6.09 3.26
N ASP A 89 0.39 -6.24 2.61
CA ASP A 89 0.75 -5.48 1.42
C ASP A 89 0.48 -6.28 0.16
N THR A 90 -0.48 -5.85 -0.64
CA THR A 90 -0.86 -6.56 -1.87
C THR A 90 0.20 -6.46 -2.96
N MET A 91 1.07 -5.46 -2.93
CA MET A 91 2.21 -5.39 -3.85
C MET A 91 3.25 -6.46 -3.50
N VAL A 92 3.55 -6.65 -2.21
CA VAL A 92 4.42 -7.74 -1.74
C VAL A 92 3.81 -9.10 -2.08
N LEU A 93 2.53 -9.31 -1.79
CA LEU A 93 1.83 -10.54 -2.17
C LEU A 93 1.90 -10.79 -3.68
N SER A 94 1.75 -9.76 -4.50
CA SER A 94 1.84 -9.86 -5.96
C SER A 94 3.24 -10.28 -6.42
N MET A 95 4.29 -9.69 -5.86
CA MET A 95 5.68 -10.03 -6.18
C MET A 95 6.03 -11.47 -5.80
N VAL A 96 5.57 -11.93 -4.63
CA VAL A 96 5.80 -13.31 -4.16
C VAL A 96 5.00 -14.32 -4.99
N TYR A 97 3.75 -13.98 -5.32
CA TYR A 97 2.88 -14.85 -6.12
C TYR A 97 3.36 -15.03 -7.56
N SER A 98 3.81 -13.97 -8.19
CA SER A 98 4.24 -13.99 -9.59
C SER A 98 5.35 -12.96 -9.84
N PRO A 99 6.62 -13.29 -9.54
CA PRO A 99 7.74 -12.33 -9.67
C PRO A 99 7.85 -11.68 -11.06
N SER A 100 7.48 -12.42 -12.11
CA SER A 100 7.50 -11.96 -13.51
C SER A 100 6.12 -11.52 -14.00
N PHE A 101 5.29 -10.92 -13.13
CA PHE A 101 3.94 -10.50 -13.52
C PHE A 101 3.97 -9.48 -14.66
N SER A 102 3.34 -9.84 -15.77
CA SER A 102 3.34 -9.03 -17.01
C SER A 102 2.75 -7.65 -16.79
N GLY A 103 3.52 -6.60 -17.09
CA GLY A 103 3.17 -5.20 -16.85
C GLY A 103 3.54 -4.69 -15.46
N GLY A 104 4.14 -5.55 -14.59
CA GLY A 104 4.56 -5.20 -13.24
C GLY A 104 3.43 -5.22 -12.20
N HIS A 105 3.77 -4.83 -10.97
CA HIS A 105 2.93 -5.02 -9.80
C HIS A 105 2.12 -3.79 -9.39
N SER A 106 2.01 -2.78 -10.25
CA SER A 106 1.26 -1.56 -9.94
C SER A 106 -0.24 -1.82 -9.81
N LEU A 107 -0.93 -1.00 -8.99
CA LEU A 107 -2.38 -1.05 -8.84
C LEU A 107 -3.09 -0.86 -10.19
N ALA A 108 -2.58 0.02 -11.05
CA ALA A 108 -3.12 0.26 -12.39
C ALA A 108 -3.05 -0.98 -13.28
N ASN A 109 -1.91 -1.70 -13.29
CA ASN A 109 -1.78 -2.94 -14.06
C ASN A 109 -2.74 -4.03 -13.54
N TRP A 110 -2.83 -4.18 -12.22
CA TRP A 110 -3.79 -5.09 -11.61
C TRP A 110 -5.24 -4.71 -11.94
N GLY A 111 -5.58 -3.42 -11.85
CA GLY A 111 -6.91 -2.92 -12.22
C GLY A 111 -7.26 -3.29 -13.65
N SER A 112 -6.34 -3.11 -14.60
CA SER A 112 -6.52 -3.55 -15.98
C SER A 112 -6.75 -5.06 -16.10
N LYS A 113 -5.96 -5.89 -15.41
CA LYS A 113 -6.10 -7.35 -15.42
C LYS A 113 -7.40 -7.86 -14.76
N LEU A 114 -7.96 -7.06 -13.85
CA LEU A 114 -9.21 -7.37 -13.15
C LEU A 114 -10.45 -6.81 -13.87
N ASN A 115 -10.29 -6.08 -15.00
CA ASN A 115 -11.33 -5.28 -15.64
C ASN A 115 -11.95 -4.24 -14.67
N MET A 116 -11.14 -3.70 -13.78
CA MET A 116 -11.47 -2.65 -12.82
C MET A 116 -10.51 -1.49 -13.07
N ALA A 117 -10.79 -0.66 -14.07
CA ALA A 117 -9.89 0.42 -14.45
C ALA A 117 -9.63 1.35 -13.24
N LYS A 118 -8.35 1.65 -12.98
CA LYS A 118 -7.97 2.70 -12.05
C LYS A 118 -8.47 4.04 -12.61
N GLY A 119 -9.09 4.86 -11.76
CA GLY A 119 -9.50 6.21 -12.14
C GLY A 119 -8.29 7.10 -12.44
N GLU A 120 -8.51 8.18 -13.17
CA GLU A 120 -7.53 9.24 -13.34
C GLU A 120 -7.89 10.38 -12.38
N PHE A 121 -6.94 10.79 -11.56
CA PHE A 121 -7.07 11.92 -10.66
C PHE A 121 -5.71 12.61 -10.50
N ASN A 122 -5.67 13.93 -10.47
CA ASN A 122 -4.42 14.70 -10.47
C ASN A 122 -4.42 15.96 -9.59
N ASP A 123 -5.57 16.36 -9.03
CA ASP A 123 -5.64 17.53 -8.13
C ASP A 123 -5.59 17.12 -6.65
N PHE A 124 -4.39 16.83 -6.15
CA PHE A 124 -4.16 16.51 -4.74
C PHE A 124 -3.96 17.74 -3.85
N SER A 125 -4.25 18.94 -4.33
CA SER A 125 -4.04 20.18 -3.57
C SER A 125 -5.06 20.39 -2.45
N ARG A 126 -6.25 19.80 -2.57
CA ARG A 126 -7.37 19.90 -1.62
C ARG A 126 -8.28 18.68 -1.70
N TYR A 127 -9.05 18.47 -0.64
CA TYR A 127 -10.12 17.46 -0.65
C TYR A 127 -11.18 17.78 -1.71
N SER A 128 -11.66 16.71 -2.37
CA SER A 128 -12.85 16.77 -3.25
C SER A 128 -13.61 15.43 -3.21
N ASP A 129 -14.89 15.46 -3.56
CA ASP A 129 -15.70 14.24 -3.71
C ASP A 129 -15.18 13.34 -4.84
N GLU A 130 -14.49 13.91 -5.81
CA GLU A 130 -13.83 13.17 -6.88
C GLU A 130 -12.62 12.41 -6.35
N MET A 131 -11.80 13.03 -5.49
CA MET A 131 -10.73 12.36 -4.77
C MET A 131 -11.27 11.20 -3.91
N MET A 132 -12.38 11.39 -3.21
CA MET A 132 -13.00 10.32 -2.42
C MET A 132 -13.48 9.15 -3.30
N ARG A 133 -14.00 9.43 -4.50
CA ARG A 133 -14.36 8.38 -5.47
C ARG A 133 -13.14 7.65 -6.01
N TYR A 134 -12.07 8.38 -6.28
CA TYR A 134 -10.79 7.83 -6.72
C TYR A 134 -10.20 6.90 -5.64
N CYS A 135 -10.09 7.36 -4.39
CA CYS A 135 -9.64 6.57 -3.24
C CYS A 135 -10.50 5.28 -3.06
N LEU A 136 -11.83 5.40 -3.18
CA LEU A 136 -12.72 4.24 -3.12
C LEU A 136 -12.42 3.23 -4.23
N GLN A 137 -12.20 3.68 -5.45
CA GLN A 137 -11.90 2.80 -6.58
C GLN A 137 -10.58 2.05 -6.35
N ASP A 138 -9.54 2.75 -5.88
CA ASP A 138 -8.25 2.15 -5.57
C ASP A 138 -8.36 1.13 -4.43
N THR A 139 -9.13 1.44 -3.38
CA THR A 139 -9.43 0.51 -2.28
C THR A 139 -10.15 -0.75 -2.77
N LEU A 140 -11.11 -0.62 -3.68
CA LEU A 140 -11.84 -1.76 -4.25
C LEU A 140 -10.92 -2.66 -5.12
N ILE A 141 -10.05 -2.07 -5.92
CA ILE A 141 -9.04 -2.81 -6.69
C ILE A 141 -8.09 -3.55 -5.73
N CYS A 142 -7.59 -2.87 -4.73
CA CYS A 142 -6.71 -3.45 -3.70
C CYS A 142 -7.37 -4.66 -3.02
N ARG A 143 -8.63 -4.52 -2.59
CA ARG A 143 -9.41 -5.61 -2.01
C ARG A 143 -9.50 -6.82 -2.94
N GLU A 144 -9.80 -6.61 -4.21
CA GLU A 144 -9.95 -7.70 -5.17
C GLU A 144 -8.62 -8.41 -5.46
N ILE A 145 -7.51 -7.65 -5.54
CA ILE A 145 -6.16 -8.22 -5.63
C ILE A 145 -5.90 -9.15 -4.44
N PHE A 146 -6.15 -8.65 -3.22
CA PHE A 146 -5.95 -9.43 -1.99
C PHE A 146 -6.72 -10.74 -2.03
N ILE A 147 -8.02 -10.70 -2.26
CA ILE A 147 -8.88 -11.90 -2.28
C ILE A 147 -8.41 -12.90 -3.33
N ARG A 148 -8.07 -12.42 -4.53
CA ARG A 148 -7.62 -13.28 -5.63
C ARG A 148 -6.28 -13.94 -5.31
N ILE A 149 -5.31 -13.17 -4.84
CA ILE A 149 -3.97 -13.70 -4.57
C ILE A 149 -4.00 -14.69 -3.40
N VAL A 150 -4.63 -14.35 -2.27
CA VAL A 150 -4.61 -15.25 -1.10
C VAL A 150 -5.34 -16.57 -1.37
N ARG A 151 -6.40 -16.57 -2.19
CA ARG A 151 -7.05 -17.81 -2.64
C ARG A 151 -6.06 -18.69 -3.43
N ARG A 152 -5.35 -18.12 -4.40
CA ARG A 152 -4.37 -18.83 -5.22
C ARG A 152 -3.18 -19.30 -4.41
N MET A 153 -2.65 -18.48 -3.53
CA MET A 153 -1.54 -18.85 -2.64
C MET A 153 -1.91 -20.02 -1.73
N ARG A 154 -3.14 -20.02 -1.19
CA ARG A 154 -3.64 -21.17 -0.42
C ARG A 154 -3.68 -22.45 -1.27
N ASP A 155 -4.22 -22.36 -2.49
CA ASP A 155 -4.33 -23.52 -3.39
C ASP A 155 -2.94 -24.04 -3.83
N LEU A 156 -1.91 -23.21 -3.79
CA LEU A 156 -0.50 -23.52 -4.08
C LEU A 156 0.33 -23.85 -2.83
N ASN A 157 -0.31 -23.95 -1.65
CA ASN A 157 0.33 -24.27 -0.37
C ASN A 157 1.45 -23.30 0.04
N PHE A 158 1.30 -22.01 -0.22
CA PHE A 158 2.20 -20.99 0.34
C PHE A 158 2.14 -20.98 1.86
N THR A 159 3.28 -20.83 2.52
CA THR A 159 3.34 -20.80 3.98
C THR A 159 3.14 -19.38 4.53
N GLU A 160 2.48 -19.30 5.68
CA GLU A 160 2.33 -18.03 6.41
C GLU A 160 3.69 -17.43 6.77
N MET A 161 4.63 -18.25 7.20
CA MET A 161 5.98 -17.83 7.55
C MET A 161 6.70 -17.17 6.36
N GLY A 162 6.61 -17.76 5.16
CA GLY A 162 7.21 -17.19 3.95
C GLY A 162 6.66 -15.79 3.66
N LEU A 163 5.34 -15.62 3.75
CA LEU A 163 4.70 -14.32 3.52
C LEU A 163 5.07 -13.28 4.59
N GLU A 164 5.19 -13.69 5.84
CA GLU A 164 5.65 -12.80 6.92
C GLU A 164 7.09 -12.34 6.70
N ILE A 165 7.98 -13.24 6.31
CA ILE A 165 9.38 -12.92 6.00
C ILE A 165 9.45 -11.88 4.88
N GLU A 166 8.68 -12.05 3.80
CA GLU A 166 8.67 -11.13 2.66
C GLU A 166 8.14 -9.73 3.04
N HIS A 167 7.09 -9.65 3.86
CA HIS A 167 6.59 -8.37 4.37
C HIS A 167 7.62 -7.67 5.26
N ARG A 168 8.30 -8.41 6.14
CA ARG A 168 9.38 -7.87 6.98
C ARG A 168 10.58 -7.41 6.14
N ALA A 169 10.97 -8.21 5.13
CA ALA A 169 12.04 -7.83 4.20
C ALA A 169 11.67 -6.55 3.43
N TRP A 170 10.42 -6.44 2.96
CA TRP A 170 9.95 -5.22 2.30
C TRP A 170 10.02 -4.00 3.22
N SER A 171 9.65 -4.13 4.49
CA SER A 171 9.78 -3.06 5.48
C SER A 171 11.24 -2.61 5.68
N LEU A 172 12.20 -3.54 5.70
CA LEU A 172 13.63 -3.21 5.74
C LEU A 172 14.08 -2.47 4.49
N ILE A 173 13.63 -2.90 3.30
CA ILE A 173 13.92 -2.22 2.03
C ILE A 173 13.39 -0.78 2.05
N GLN A 174 12.18 -0.54 2.57
CA GLN A 174 11.66 0.84 2.71
C GLN A 174 12.54 1.69 3.65
N THR A 175 13.05 1.10 4.72
CA THR A 175 13.99 1.78 5.62
C THR A 175 15.31 2.12 4.91
N GLN A 176 15.87 1.18 4.14
CA GLN A 176 17.07 1.41 3.34
C GLN A 176 16.86 2.52 2.30
N ARG A 177 15.71 2.51 1.59
CA ARG A 177 15.36 3.56 0.62
C ARG A 177 15.27 4.94 1.26
N LYS A 178 14.70 5.03 2.46
CA LYS A 178 14.60 6.28 3.20
C LYS A 178 15.97 6.80 3.67
N ASN A 179 16.84 5.91 4.13
CA ASN A 179 18.17 6.26 4.62
C ASN A 179 19.12 6.63 3.47
N GLY A 180 18.90 6.04 2.29
CA GLY A 180 19.78 6.21 1.14
C GLY A 180 21.14 5.54 1.32
N PHE A 181 22.05 5.85 0.41
CA PHE A 181 23.45 5.41 0.43
C PHE A 181 24.36 6.63 0.44
N ALA A 182 25.54 6.50 1.04
CA ALA A 182 26.60 7.48 0.86
C ALA A 182 27.01 7.49 -0.63
N PHE A 183 26.91 8.66 -1.25
CA PHE A 183 27.23 8.84 -2.66
C PHE A 183 28.17 10.04 -2.82
N ASN A 184 29.35 9.82 -3.40
CA ASN A 184 30.30 10.90 -3.68
C ASN A 184 29.88 11.64 -4.95
N LYS A 185 29.10 12.70 -4.76
CA LYS A 185 28.55 13.50 -5.85
C LYS A 185 29.65 14.16 -6.68
N GLU A 186 30.71 14.65 -6.05
CA GLU A 186 31.82 15.36 -6.72
C GLU A 186 32.57 14.43 -7.69
N GLU A 187 32.93 13.23 -7.23
CA GLU A 187 33.57 12.24 -8.10
C GLU A 187 32.66 11.79 -9.24
N ALA A 188 31.36 11.62 -8.97
CA ALA A 188 30.39 11.26 -9.98
C ALA A 188 30.22 12.34 -11.05
N GLU A 189 30.22 13.62 -10.68
CA GLU A 189 30.17 14.74 -11.61
C GLU A 189 31.45 14.81 -12.49
N VAL A 190 32.63 14.58 -11.92
CA VAL A 190 33.88 14.49 -12.68
C VAL A 190 33.85 13.33 -13.67
N LEU A 191 33.43 12.15 -13.21
CA LEU A 191 33.30 10.98 -14.09
C LEU A 191 32.29 11.23 -15.23
N PHE A 192 31.15 11.84 -14.92
CA PHE A 192 30.13 12.18 -15.91
C PHE A 192 30.68 13.15 -16.99
N ALA A 193 31.38 14.20 -16.54
CA ALA A 193 32.01 15.15 -17.48
C ALA A 193 33.06 14.48 -18.36
N THR A 194 33.88 13.58 -17.80
CA THR A 194 34.91 12.83 -18.54
C THR A 194 34.30 11.92 -19.59
N LEU A 195 33.23 11.20 -19.25
CA LEU A 195 32.55 10.30 -20.19
C LEU A 195 31.88 11.07 -21.33
N ARG A 196 31.24 12.20 -21.02
CA ARG A 196 30.64 13.07 -22.05
C ARG A 196 31.65 13.70 -23.01
N ALA A 197 32.85 13.97 -22.55
CA ALA A 197 33.91 14.51 -23.41
C ALA A 197 34.53 13.44 -24.35
N ALA A 198 34.28 12.17 -24.06
CA ALA A 198 34.78 11.04 -24.84
C ALA A 198 33.75 10.53 -25.91
N GLU A 199 32.51 11.02 -25.88
CA GLU A 199 31.49 10.78 -26.90
C GLU A 199 31.61 11.78 -28.07
#